data_3402916dfc29e824810807f712cbdc6b
#
_entry.id   3402916dfc29e824810807f712cbdc6b
#
_cell.length_a   1.000
_cell.length_b   1.000
_cell.length_c   1.000
_cell.angle_alpha   90.00
_cell.angle_beta   90.00
_cell.angle_gamma   90.00
#
_symmetry.space_group_name_H-M   'P 1'
#
loop_
_entity.id
_entity.type
_entity.pdbx_description
1 polymer ?
#
loop_
_entity_poly.entity_id
_entity_poly.type
_entity_poly.pdbx_seq_one_letter_code
_entity_poly.pdbx_strand_id
1 'polypeptide(L)'
;MAQILVLFYSRTGHVASLAEAIAEGIEQAGCDAKLRTVPALSPSYSEPTGDPFESEEGYLFATKDDLRDCDGLALGSPSRFGTMAAPLKGFLETTSDLWLSGAMIDKPACVFASASSLHGGHEAVLQSMMTPLLHHGMVVMGCPYSDPGLAATEGGGTPYGPTHLDAETLRPHEHEMAVRLGQRLAKWSQHD
;
A
#
# COMPACT_ATOMS: atom_id res chain seq x y z
N MET A 1 -17.99 11.81 -0.95
CA MET A 1 -16.85 11.45 -1.82
C MET A 1 -16.19 10.29 -1.12
N ALA A 2 -15.95 9.18 -1.81
CA ALA A 2 -15.32 8.03 -1.18
C ALA A 2 -13.90 8.37 -0.73
N GLN A 3 -13.53 7.94 0.47
CA GLN A 3 -12.22 8.15 1.07
C GLN A 3 -11.42 6.85 1.01
N ILE A 4 -10.27 6.88 0.35
CA ILE A 4 -9.43 5.72 0.15
C ILE A 4 -8.13 5.88 0.94
N LEU A 5 -7.86 4.93 1.81
CA LEU A 5 -6.64 4.90 2.59
C LEU A 5 -5.49 4.32 1.77
N VAL A 6 -4.40 5.07 1.67
CA VAL A 6 -3.11 4.59 1.14
C VAL A 6 -2.17 4.41 2.32
N LEU A 7 -2.12 3.19 2.85
CA LEU A 7 -1.34 2.82 4.02
C LEU A 7 -0.04 2.15 3.59
N PHE A 8 1.10 2.67 4.01
CA PHE A 8 2.40 2.12 3.62
C PHE A 8 3.46 2.26 4.72
N TYR A 9 4.53 1.48 4.56
CA TYR A 9 5.80 1.71 5.24
C TYR A 9 6.88 1.96 4.21
N SER A 10 7.65 3.03 4.37
CA SER A 10 8.78 3.37 3.52
C SER A 10 10.00 3.71 4.37
N ARG A 11 11.20 3.34 3.94
CA ARG A 11 12.44 3.65 4.64
C ARG A 11 13.38 4.53 3.80
N THR A 12 13.31 4.42 2.49
CA THR A 12 14.19 5.07 1.53
C THR A 12 13.41 5.83 0.44
N GLY A 13 12.13 6.11 0.68
CA GLY A 13 11.27 6.84 -0.24
C GLY A 13 10.61 6.01 -1.34
N HIS A 14 11.15 4.86 -1.73
CA HIS A 14 10.68 4.08 -2.90
C HIS A 14 9.21 3.63 -2.80
N VAL A 15 8.76 3.17 -1.63
CA VAL A 15 7.35 2.83 -1.43
C VAL A 15 6.49 4.09 -1.34
N ALA A 16 7.02 5.18 -0.77
CA ALA A 16 6.31 6.46 -0.71
C ALA A 16 6.01 7.00 -2.11
N SER A 17 6.97 6.95 -3.04
CA SER A 17 6.74 7.38 -4.43
C SER A 17 5.65 6.57 -5.14
N LEU A 18 5.56 5.25 -4.90
CA LEU A 18 4.44 4.44 -5.39
C LEU A 18 3.11 4.83 -4.73
N ALA A 19 3.12 5.10 -3.42
CA ALA A 19 1.92 5.53 -2.69
C ALA A 19 1.38 6.86 -3.23
N GLU A 20 2.25 7.80 -3.53
CA GLU A 20 1.90 9.09 -4.14
C GLU A 20 1.31 8.90 -5.55
N ALA A 21 1.89 8.04 -6.38
CA ALA A 21 1.34 7.74 -7.70
C ALA A 21 -0.04 7.05 -7.64
N ILE A 22 -0.26 6.17 -6.67
CA ILE A 22 -1.59 5.56 -6.43
C ILE A 22 -2.57 6.64 -5.97
N ALA A 23 -2.16 7.53 -5.06
CA ALA A 23 -2.99 8.65 -4.59
C ALA A 23 -3.38 9.58 -5.75
N GLU A 24 -2.45 9.90 -6.64
CA GLU A 24 -2.73 10.66 -7.87
C GLU A 24 -3.85 9.98 -8.69
N GLY A 25 -3.79 8.67 -8.88
CA GLY A 25 -4.82 7.93 -9.61
C GLY A 25 -6.18 7.95 -8.91
N ILE A 26 -6.21 7.85 -7.58
CA ILE A 26 -7.42 7.94 -6.76
C ILE A 26 -8.08 9.32 -6.93
N GLU A 27 -7.29 10.39 -6.84
CA GLU A 27 -7.76 11.76 -6.98
C GLU A 27 -8.24 12.07 -8.40
N GLN A 28 -7.54 11.59 -9.43
CA GLN A 28 -7.97 11.70 -10.83
C GLN A 28 -9.33 11.01 -11.07
N ALA A 29 -9.66 9.97 -10.31
CA ALA A 29 -10.95 9.29 -10.37
C ALA A 29 -12.05 9.93 -9.50
N GLY A 30 -11.76 11.08 -8.85
CA GLY A 30 -12.74 11.85 -8.07
C GLY A 30 -12.98 11.31 -6.66
N CYS A 31 -12.03 10.59 -6.07
CA CYS A 31 -12.05 10.16 -4.68
C CYS A 31 -11.03 10.96 -3.85
N ASP A 32 -11.13 10.86 -2.53
CA ASP A 32 -10.18 11.46 -1.59
C ASP A 32 -9.11 10.43 -1.21
N ALA A 33 -7.82 10.75 -1.44
CA ALA A 33 -6.71 9.88 -1.09
C ALA A 33 -6.10 10.28 0.26
N LYS A 34 -6.14 9.38 1.23
CA LYS A 34 -5.60 9.59 2.57
C LYS A 34 -4.32 8.79 2.76
N LEU A 35 -3.16 9.44 2.61
CA LEU A 35 -1.86 8.80 2.82
C LEU A 35 -1.56 8.69 4.31
N ARG A 36 -1.15 7.49 4.75
CA ARG A 36 -0.71 7.19 6.12
C ARG A 36 0.46 6.24 6.10
N THR A 37 1.33 6.39 7.11
CA THR A 37 2.44 5.47 7.35
C THR A 37 2.34 4.84 8.74
N VAL A 38 3.28 3.98 9.08
CA VAL A 38 3.42 3.40 10.42
C VAL A 38 4.82 3.72 10.99
N PRO A 39 4.96 3.88 12.31
CA PRO A 39 6.25 4.16 12.91
C PRO A 39 7.22 2.98 12.70
N ALA A 40 8.50 3.29 12.55
CA ALA A 40 9.55 2.28 12.50
C ALA A 40 9.65 1.55 13.84
N LEU A 41 9.88 0.24 13.79
CA LEU A 41 10.23 -0.50 15.00
C LEU A 41 11.67 -0.18 15.38
N SER A 42 11.85 0.33 16.59
CA SER A 42 13.19 0.53 17.17
C SER A 42 13.69 -0.80 17.75
N PRO A 43 14.90 -1.27 17.38
CA PRO A 43 15.51 -2.44 18.02
C PRO A 43 16.01 -2.16 19.44
N SER A 44 16.04 -0.92 19.88
CA SER A 44 16.39 -0.49 21.24
C SER A 44 15.15 0.00 21.98
N TYR A 45 15.06 -0.29 23.28
CA TYR A 45 14.00 0.21 24.18
C TYR A 45 14.11 1.72 24.47
N SER A 46 14.82 2.47 23.62
CA SER A 46 14.87 3.93 23.70
C SER A 46 13.54 4.53 23.23
N GLU A 47 13.05 5.50 23.95
CA GLU A 47 11.85 6.24 23.55
C GLU A 47 12.04 6.83 22.16
N PRO A 48 10.99 6.83 21.30
CA PRO A 48 11.06 7.47 20.00
C PRO A 48 11.45 8.94 20.14
N THR A 49 12.50 9.36 19.44
CA THR A 49 12.86 10.77 19.35
C THR A 49 12.21 11.32 18.09
N GLY A 50 11.16 12.11 18.23
CA GLY A 50 10.44 12.69 17.08
C GLY A 50 8.99 13.00 17.42
N ASP A 51 8.25 13.47 16.45
CA ASP A 51 6.83 13.68 16.59
C ASP A 51 6.12 12.32 16.80
N PRO A 52 5.29 12.15 17.83
CA PRO A 52 4.59 10.89 18.09
C PRO A 52 3.48 10.60 17.07
N PHE A 53 3.16 11.53 16.18
CA PHE A 53 2.05 11.43 15.23
C PHE A 53 2.46 11.45 13.77
N GLU A 54 3.71 11.84 13.45
CA GLU A 54 4.18 12.10 12.09
C GLU A 54 5.59 11.55 11.86
N SER A 55 5.86 11.04 10.64
CA SER A 55 7.18 10.60 10.23
C SER A 55 8.08 11.77 9.85
N GLU A 56 9.40 11.52 9.75
CA GLU A 56 10.37 12.52 9.30
C GLU A 56 10.09 13.05 7.88
N GLU A 57 9.43 12.26 7.05
CA GLU A 57 9.00 12.62 5.69
C GLU A 57 7.66 13.38 5.65
N GLY A 58 7.03 13.67 6.79
CA GLY A 58 5.79 14.45 6.87
C GLY A 58 4.49 13.65 6.70
N TYR A 59 4.53 12.30 6.76
CA TYR A 59 3.33 11.48 6.72
C TYR A 59 2.81 11.21 8.13
N LEU A 60 1.51 11.45 8.35
CA LEU A 60 0.86 11.10 9.61
C LEU A 60 0.84 9.58 9.82
N PHE A 61 1.01 9.16 11.06
CA PHE A 61 0.87 7.75 11.39
C PHE A 61 -0.59 7.29 11.34
N ALA A 62 -0.76 6.07 10.84
CA ALA A 62 -2.07 5.45 10.72
C ALA A 62 -2.67 5.13 12.08
N THR A 63 -3.97 5.31 12.17
CA THR A 63 -4.81 4.87 13.28
C THR A 63 -5.74 3.74 12.84
N LYS A 64 -6.33 3.02 13.79
CA LYS A 64 -7.37 2.02 13.46
C LYS A 64 -8.63 2.66 12.89
N ASP A 65 -8.91 3.91 13.24
CA ASP A 65 -10.04 4.65 12.70
C ASP A 65 -9.84 4.93 11.20
N ASP A 66 -8.60 5.21 10.75
CA ASP A 66 -8.31 5.35 9.32
C ASP A 66 -8.70 4.09 8.52
N LEU A 67 -8.47 2.89 9.08
CA LEU A 67 -8.89 1.63 8.45
C LEU A 67 -10.39 1.41 8.52
N ARG A 68 -11.01 1.69 9.69
CA ARG A 68 -12.45 1.51 9.88
C ARG A 68 -13.26 2.39 8.93
N ASP A 69 -12.84 3.63 8.77
CA ASP A 69 -13.62 4.68 8.13
C ASP A 69 -13.33 4.81 6.62
N CYS A 70 -12.30 4.13 6.09
CA CYS A 70 -12.01 4.15 4.65
C CYS A 70 -13.03 3.34 3.84
N ASP A 71 -13.28 3.75 2.59
CA ASP A 71 -14.10 3.03 1.62
C ASP A 71 -13.28 2.05 0.76
N GLY A 72 -11.96 2.15 0.81
CA GLY A 72 -11.02 1.26 0.13
C GLY A 72 -9.61 1.41 0.68
N LEU A 73 -8.74 0.42 0.42
CA LEU A 73 -7.39 0.36 0.97
C LEU A 73 -6.34 0.03 -0.10
N ALA A 74 -5.31 0.86 -0.23
CA ALA A 74 -4.05 0.49 -0.88
C ALA A 74 -2.98 0.26 0.20
N LEU A 75 -2.38 -0.95 0.24
CA LEU A 75 -1.41 -1.36 1.26
C LEU A 75 -0.02 -1.55 0.64
N GLY A 76 0.99 -0.85 1.16
CA GLY A 76 2.34 -0.80 0.58
C GLY A 76 3.47 -1.14 1.54
N SER A 77 4.45 -1.92 1.08
CA SER A 77 5.63 -2.32 1.86
C SER A 77 6.86 -2.53 0.99
N PRO A 78 8.07 -2.21 1.50
CA PRO A 78 9.28 -2.76 0.92
C PRO A 78 9.33 -4.27 1.18
N SER A 79 9.95 -5.02 0.25
CA SER A 79 10.25 -6.44 0.49
C SER A 79 11.28 -6.58 1.62
N ARG A 80 10.95 -7.38 2.61
CA ARG A 80 11.85 -7.82 3.68
C ARG A 80 11.86 -9.33 3.71
N PHE A 81 12.90 -9.93 3.07
CA PHE A 81 13.00 -11.37 2.88
C PHE A 81 11.75 -11.99 2.23
N GLY A 82 11.17 -11.31 1.20
CA GLY A 82 9.98 -11.77 0.49
C GLY A 82 8.65 -11.54 1.22
N THR A 83 8.65 -10.86 2.36
CA THR A 83 7.42 -10.54 3.13
C THR A 83 7.32 -9.03 3.39
N MET A 84 6.14 -8.59 3.87
CA MET A 84 5.97 -7.20 4.30
C MET A 84 6.88 -6.85 5.47
N ALA A 85 7.20 -5.58 5.60
CA ALA A 85 8.01 -5.06 6.70
C ALA A 85 7.32 -5.24 8.06
N ALA A 86 8.11 -5.57 9.08
CA ALA A 86 7.61 -5.80 10.43
C ALA A 86 6.80 -4.63 11.04
N PRO A 87 7.12 -3.34 10.81
CA PRO A 87 6.29 -2.25 11.28
C PRO A 87 4.85 -2.31 10.76
N LEU A 88 4.69 -2.58 9.46
CA LEU A 88 3.37 -2.68 8.84
C LEU A 88 2.60 -3.90 9.34
N LYS A 89 3.28 -5.06 9.46
CA LYS A 89 2.67 -6.27 10.02
C LYS A 89 2.26 -6.05 11.48
N GLY A 90 3.11 -5.40 12.28
CA GLY A 90 2.80 -5.07 13.67
C GLY A 90 1.56 -4.18 13.81
N PHE A 91 1.42 -3.17 12.95
CA PHE A 91 0.20 -2.35 12.92
C PHE A 91 -1.04 -3.20 12.60
N LEU A 92 -0.97 -4.06 11.58
CA LEU A 92 -2.10 -4.95 11.24
C LEU A 92 -2.46 -5.92 12.37
N GLU A 93 -1.50 -6.37 13.17
CA GLU A 93 -1.78 -7.23 14.34
C GLU A 93 -2.60 -6.52 15.43
N THR A 94 -2.59 -5.20 15.49
CA THR A 94 -3.40 -4.43 16.43
C THR A 94 -4.88 -4.35 16.03
N THR A 95 -5.26 -4.77 14.83
CA THR A 95 -6.60 -4.58 14.24
C THR A 95 -7.57 -5.74 14.46
N SER A 96 -7.32 -6.61 15.44
CA SER A 96 -8.16 -7.76 15.75
C SER A 96 -9.61 -7.39 16.09
N ASP A 97 -9.84 -6.22 16.69
CA ASP A 97 -11.16 -5.67 16.97
C ASP A 97 -11.93 -5.30 15.69
N LEU A 98 -11.25 -4.77 14.67
CA LEU A 98 -11.85 -4.48 13.37
C LEU A 98 -12.20 -5.78 12.63
N TRP A 99 -11.35 -6.80 12.75
CA TRP A 99 -11.63 -8.12 12.22
C TRP A 99 -12.86 -8.75 12.88
N LEU A 100 -12.95 -8.73 14.22
CA LEU A 100 -14.08 -9.27 14.96
C LEU A 100 -15.40 -8.56 14.64
N SER A 101 -15.36 -7.24 14.42
CA SER A 101 -16.54 -6.45 14.06
C SER A 101 -16.93 -6.56 12.57
N GLY A 102 -16.06 -7.13 11.73
CA GLY A 102 -16.28 -7.19 10.28
C GLY A 102 -16.14 -5.83 9.58
N ALA A 103 -15.46 -4.87 10.20
CA ALA A 103 -15.40 -3.48 9.72
C ALA A 103 -14.80 -3.31 8.30
N MET A 104 -14.02 -4.30 7.83
CA MET A 104 -13.35 -4.27 6.53
C MET A 104 -14.00 -5.20 5.49
N ILE A 105 -15.06 -5.92 5.85
CA ILE A 105 -15.73 -6.86 4.92
C ILE A 105 -16.22 -6.11 3.69
N ASP A 106 -15.98 -6.72 2.51
CA ASP A 106 -16.37 -6.26 1.18
C ASP A 106 -15.72 -4.95 0.70
N LYS A 107 -14.90 -4.28 1.52
CA LYS A 107 -14.14 -3.12 1.06
C LYS A 107 -13.08 -3.55 0.03
N PRO A 108 -12.95 -2.83 -1.10
CA PRO A 108 -11.93 -3.13 -2.09
C PRO A 108 -10.53 -2.80 -1.57
N ALA A 109 -9.55 -3.63 -1.95
CA ALA A 109 -8.16 -3.42 -1.58
C ALA A 109 -7.19 -3.75 -2.71
N CYS A 110 -6.03 -3.12 -2.71
CA CYS A 110 -4.90 -3.47 -3.56
C CYS A 110 -3.58 -3.37 -2.78
N VAL A 111 -2.51 -3.91 -3.37
CA VAL A 111 -1.19 -3.93 -2.73
C VAL A 111 -0.12 -3.42 -3.69
N PHE A 112 0.96 -2.85 -3.14
CA PHE A 112 2.11 -2.36 -3.90
C PHE A 112 3.42 -2.52 -3.10
N ALA A 113 4.56 -2.63 -3.79
CA ALA A 113 5.81 -2.93 -3.09
C ALA A 113 7.06 -2.36 -3.78
N SER A 114 8.18 -2.35 -3.07
CA SER A 114 9.51 -2.14 -3.65
C SER A 114 10.48 -3.24 -3.23
N ALA A 115 11.47 -3.53 -4.08
CA ALA A 115 12.58 -4.40 -3.76
C ALA A 115 13.86 -3.89 -4.43
N SER A 116 15.02 -4.14 -3.79
CA SER A 116 16.33 -3.65 -4.27
C SER A 116 16.95 -4.49 -5.38
N SER A 117 16.35 -5.62 -5.75
CA SER A 117 16.84 -6.48 -6.83
C SER A 117 15.69 -7.14 -7.57
N LEU A 118 15.93 -7.53 -8.83
CA LEU A 118 14.92 -8.19 -9.68
C LEU A 118 14.31 -9.43 -9.01
N HIS A 119 15.12 -10.21 -8.32
CA HIS A 119 14.69 -11.39 -7.57
C HIS A 119 14.48 -11.13 -6.07
N GLY A 120 14.21 -9.86 -5.71
CA GLY A 120 14.01 -9.41 -4.32
C GLY A 120 12.67 -9.79 -3.70
N GLY A 121 11.88 -10.65 -4.37
CA GLY A 121 10.60 -11.15 -3.86
C GLY A 121 9.42 -10.22 -4.13
N HIS A 122 9.39 -9.55 -5.30
CA HIS A 122 8.33 -8.63 -5.68
C HIS A 122 6.93 -9.25 -5.53
N GLU A 123 6.68 -10.41 -6.14
CA GLU A 123 5.39 -11.09 -6.05
C GLU A 123 5.13 -11.67 -4.66
N ALA A 124 6.16 -12.21 -4.01
CA ALA A 124 6.03 -12.82 -2.69
C ALA A 124 5.60 -11.79 -1.63
N VAL A 125 6.20 -10.58 -1.64
CA VAL A 125 5.82 -9.53 -0.69
C VAL A 125 4.39 -9.04 -0.94
N LEU A 126 3.96 -8.91 -2.20
CA LEU A 126 2.57 -8.56 -2.52
C LEU A 126 1.60 -9.62 -1.99
N GLN A 127 1.86 -10.90 -2.25
CA GLN A 127 1.05 -12.00 -1.74
C GLN A 127 1.02 -12.06 -0.21
N SER A 128 2.14 -11.74 0.46
CA SER A 128 2.20 -11.68 1.93
C SER A 128 1.27 -10.60 2.51
N MET A 129 1.06 -9.51 1.78
CA MET A 129 0.11 -8.44 2.15
C MET A 129 -1.34 -8.79 1.82
N MET A 130 -1.60 -9.51 0.73
CA MET A 130 -2.96 -9.93 0.37
C MET A 130 -3.57 -10.86 1.41
N THR A 131 -2.77 -11.74 2.02
CA THR A 131 -3.27 -12.72 2.99
C THR A 131 -4.02 -12.08 4.17
N PRO A 132 -3.46 -11.12 4.93
CA PRO A 132 -4.21 -10.47 6.02
C PRO A 132 -5.42 -9.67 5.53
N LEU A 133 -5.38 -9.08 4.33
CA LEU A 133 -6.55 -8.39 3.77
C LEU A 133 -7.71 -9.34 3.50
N LEU A 134 -7.42 -10.52 2.95
CA LEU A 134 -8.42 -11.59 2.78
C LEU A 134 -8.97 -12.08 4.13
N HIS A 135 -8.14 -12.17 5.18
CA HIS A 135 -8.61 -12.50 6.53
C HIS A 135 -9.55 -11.44 7.09
N HIS A 136 -9.37 -10.17 6.74
CA HIS A 136 -10.30 -9.09 7.06
C HIS A 136 -11.58 -9.09 6.21
N GLY A 137 -11.71 -10.00 5.23
CA GLY A 137 -12.88 -10.09 4.35
C GLY A 137 -12.87 -9.09 3.19
N MET A 138 -11.74 -8.45 2.90
CA MET A 138 -11.63 -7.47 1.82
C MET A 138 -11.61 -8.13 0.44
N VAL A 139 -12.05 -7.38 -0.59
CA VAL A 139 -11.98 -7.77 -1.99
C VAL A 139 -10.67 -7.29 -2.60
N VAL A 140 -9.68 -8.18 -2.70
CA VAL A 140 -8.34 -7.83 -3.19
C VAL A 140 -8.28 -7.84 -4.71
N MET A 141 -7.75 -6.77 -5.30
CA MET A 141 -7.57 -6.61 -6.74
C MET A 141 -6.12 -6.35 -7.13
N GLY A 142 -5.74 -6.80 -8.34
CA GLY A 142 -4.42 -6.53 -8.95
C GLY A 142 -4.51 -5.71 -10.22
N CYS A 143 -3.42 -5.69 -10.99
CA CYS A 143 -3.33 -5.08 -12.32
C CYS A 143 -3.79 -6.08 -13.38
N PRO A 144 -4.79 -5.75 -14.22
CA PRO A 144 -5.26 -6.65 -15.28
C PRO A 144 -4.22 -6.72 -16.41
N TYR A 145 -4.13 -7.86 -17.10
CA TYR A 145 -3.22 -8.01 -18.24
C TYR A 145 -3.52 -7.11 -19.44
N SER A 146 -4.66 -6.43 -19.45
CA SER A 146 -4.94 -5.33 -20.38
C SER A 146 -4.18 -4.04 -20.07
N ASP A 147 -3.50 -3.97 -18.91
CA ASP A 147 -2.64 -2.84 -18.57
C ASP A 147 -1.37 -2.87 -19.44
N PRO A 148 -1.12 -1.84 -20.27
CA PRO A 148 0.06 -1.82 -21.13
C PRO A 148 1.38 -1.81 -20.35
N GLY A 149 1.37 -1.34 -19.11
CA GLY A 149 2.52 -1.35 -18.23
C GLY A 149 3.05 -2.75 -17.94
N LEU A 150 2.19 -3.77 -17.89
CA LEU A 150 2.62 -5.16 -17.69
C LEU A 150 3.45 -5.71 -18.86
N ALA A 151 3.16 -5.30 -20.10
CA ALA A 151 3.94 -5.70 -21.26
C ALA A 151 5.27 -4.92 -21.38
N ALA A 152 5.36 -3.75 -20.74
CA ALA A 152 6.51 -2.86 -20.77
C ALA A 152 7.47 -3.04 -19.59
N THR A 153 7.24 -4.03 -18.71
CA THR A 153 8.05 -4.23 -17.50
C THR A 153 9.49 -4.59 -17.83
N GLU A 154 10.43 -3.79 -17.33
CA GLU A 154 11.87 -4.04 -17.40
C GLU A 154 12.48 -4.19 -15.99
N GLY A 155 11.63 -4.33 -14.98
CA GLY A 155 12.04 -4.41 -13.57
C GLY A 155 10.85 -4.52 -12.64
N GLY A 156 10.25 -3.38 -12.26
CA GLY A 156 9.04 -3.36 -11.45
C GLY A 156 7.76 -3.55 -12.26
N GLY A 157 6.67 -3.87 -11.57
CA GLY A 157 5.35 -4.11 -12.15
C GLY A 157 4.99 -5.58 -12.27
N THR A 158 3.87 -5.98 -11.67
CA THR A 158 3.36 -7.35 -11.67
C THR A 158 1.83 -7.35 -11.78
N PRO A 159 1.19 -8.47 -12.17
CA PRO A 159 -0.27 -8.57 -12.17
C PRO A 159 -0.88 -8.52 -10.77
N TYR A 160 -0.09 -8.78 -9.73
CA TYR A 160 -0.56 -8.71 -8.32
C TYR A 160 -0.59 -7.28 -7.80
N GLY A 161 0.17 -6.37 -8.38
CA GLY A 161 0.26 -4.96 -8.02
C GLY A 161 1.51 -4.29 -8.59
N PRO A 162 1.58 -2.95 -8.62
CA PRO A 162 2.76 -2.22 -9.05
C PRO A 162 3.90 -2.46 -8.06
N THR A 163 5.10 -2.62 -8.60
CA THR A 163 6.32 -2.72 -7.80
C THR A 163 7.39 -1.80 -8.38
N HIS A 164 8.31 -1.38 -7.53
CA HIS A 164 9.47 -0.57 -7.91
C HIS A 164 10.77 -1.35 -7.68
N LEU A 165 11.61 -1.41 -8.71
CA LEU A 165 12.95 -1.99 -8.64
C LEU A 165 13.98 -0.88 -8.54
N ASP A 166 14.62 -0.82 -7.39
CA ASP A 166 15.75 0.03 -6.96
C ASP A 166 16.31 1.00 -8.03
N ALA A 167 15.71 2.19 -8.09
CA ALA A 167 16.16 3.31 -8.88
C ALA A 167 15.85 4.59 -8.11
N GLU A 168 16.49 5.70 -8.45
CA GLU A 168 16.28 6.99 -7.79
C GLU A 168 14.82 7.48 -7.94
N THR A 169 14.20 7.17 -9.08
CA THR A 169 12.82 7.55 -9.38
C THR A 169 12.05 6.37 -9.99
N LEU A 170 10.73 6.41 -9.89
CA LEU A 170 9.86 5.44 -10.58
C LEU A 170 10.09 5.50 -12.09
N ARG A 171 10.18 4.33 -12.72
CA ARG A 171 10.16 4.25 -14.18
C ARG A 171 8.77 4.63 -14.71
N PRO A 172 8.65 5.17 -15.94
CA PRO A 172 7.37 5.59 -16.47
C PRO A 172 6.27 4.53 -16.36
N HIS A 173 6.55 3.26 -16.71
CA HIS A 173 5.57 2.18 -16.61
C HIS A 173 5.18 1.83 -15.17
N GLU A 174 6.12 1.94 -14.21
CA GLU A 174 5.82 1.71 -12.78
C GLU A 174 4.86 2.79 -12.24
N HIS A 175 5.14 4.06 -12.56
CA HIS A 175 4.29 5.19 -12.19
C HIS A 175 2.89 5.05 -12.80
N GLU A 176 2.81 4.84 -14.11
CA GLU A 176 1.53 4.70 -14.81
C GLU A 176 0.71 3.51 -14.32
N MET A 177 1.33 2.38 -14.01
CA MET A 177 0.65 1.23 -13.41
C MET A 177 0.09 1.57 -12.02
N ALA A 178 0.85 2.30 -11.20
CA ALA A 178 0.40 2.74 -9.88
C ALA A 178 -0.80 3.69 -10.00
N VAL A 179 -0.74 4.68 -10.87
CA VAL A 179 -1.87 5.59 -11.17
C VAL A 179 -3.11 4.82 -11.62
N ARG A 180 -2.98 3.90 -12.58
CA ARG A 180 -4.12 3.10 -13.08
C ARG A 180 -4.70 2.17 -12.01
N LEU A 181 -3.87 1.61 -11.13
CA LEU A 181 -4.39 0.82 -10.01
C LEU A 181 -5.14 1.70 -9.00
N GLY A 182 -4.66 2.91 -8.72
CA GLY A 182 -5.38 3.90 -7.91
C GLY A 182 -6.74 4.25 -8.49
N GLN A 183 -6.82 4.53 -9.79
CA GLN A 183 -8.09 4.79 -10.50
C GLN A 183 -9.03 3.57 -10.43
N ARG A 184 -8.48 2.36 -10.59
CA ARG A 184 -9.26 1.12 -10.48
C ARG A 184 -9.82 0.94 -9.08
N LEU A 185 -9.01 1.14 -8.05
CA LEU A 185 -9.45 1.06 -6.65
C LEU A 185 -10.55 2.08 -6.36
N ALA A 186 -10.36 3.34 -6.77
CA ALA A 186 -11.36 4.40 -6.62
C ALA A 186 -12.70 4.05 -7.25
N LYS A 187 -12.67 3.49 -8.47
CA LYS A 187 -13.89 3.06 -9.15
C LYS A 187 -14.68 2.02 -8.36
N TRP A 188 -14.00 1.07 -7.73
CA TRP A 188 -14.67 0.03 -6.93
C TRP A 188 -15.11 0.54 -5.56
N SER A 189 -14.43 1.53 -5.00
CA SER A 189 -14.81 2.16 -3.72
C SER A 189 -16.00 3.12 -3.82
N GLN A 190 -16.45 3.48 -5.04
CA GLN A 190 -17.61 4.34 -5.28
C GLN A 190 -18.92 3.57 -5.48
N HIS A 191 -18.85 2.25 -5.56
CA HIS A 191 -20.04 1.41 -5.72
C HIS A 191 -20.52 0.92 -4.35
N ASP A 192 -21.66 1.45 -3.93
CA ASP A 192 -22.50 0.90 -2.86
C ASP A 192 -23.18 -0.42 -3.27
#